data_0bb85e2173c081f778f8c5b075f96c80
#
_entry.id   0bb85e2173c081f778f8c5b075f96c80
#
_cell.length_a   1.000
_cell.length_b   1.000
_cell.length_c   1.000
_cell.angle_alpha   90.00
_cell.angle_beta   90.00
_cell.angle_gamma   90.00
#
_symmetry.space_group_name_H-M   'P 1'
#
loop_
_entity.id
_entity.type
_entity.pdbx_description
1 polymer ?
#
loop_
_entity_poly.entity_id
_entity_poly.type
_entity_poly.pdbx_seq_one_letter_code
_entity_poly.pdbx_strand_id
1 'polypeptide(L)'
;YKRNPGRANLGLEFGRITQLFLDNIDDWPTPKGYLKAFNPLTGEESWSIEIPHYWNGGVVATEGGLVFQGDALGMFTAYDKDSGEQLWQFNTYTSMLAPPITYMIDGIQYVSILTGTGGGDLFSGEPLDPVQKPASLNYNNSGRLLVFKLNGTEEYPQPNLRIRDIPEQLLTNVSNSDMKKGEILYHDFCAGCHGLVARSGGVIPDLRLVAHTDDTFELIVLDGILSSNGMSSFSDVVTKEETKLIHNYVRGRAEPVSYTHLTLPTKVTV
;
A
#
# COMPACT_ATOMS: atom_id res chain seq x y z
N TYR A 1 3.43 1.36 26.08
CA TYR A 1 2.38 2.09 25.37
C TYR A 1 1.90 3.27 26.24
N LYS A 2 2.22 4.49 25.85
CA LYS A 2 1.70 5.69 26.54
C LYS A 2 0.51 6.22 25.72
N ARG A 3 -0.66 6.14 26.29
CA ARG A 3 -1.85 6.79 25.77
C ARG A 3 -1.70 8.31 25.98
N ASN A 4 -1.82 9.09 24.92
CA ASN A 4 -1.87 10.55 25.02
C ASN A 4 -3.31 10.99 25.31
N PRO A 5 -3.61 11.49 26.53
CA PRO A 5 -4.95 11.99 26.84
C PRO A 5 -5.32 13.14 25.91
N GLY A 6 -6.53 13.14 25.39
CA GLY A 6 -7.03 14.21 24.52
C GLY A 6 -6.66 14.12 23.05
N ARG A 7 -5.98 13.04 22.62
CA ARG A 7 -5.73 12.76 21.19
C ARG A 7 -6.37 11.44 20.76
N ALA A 8 -6.65 11.32 19.48
CA ALA A 8 -7.08 10.05 18.90
C ALA A 8 -5.99 9.00 19.10
N ASN A 9 -6.33 7.94 19.83
CA ASN A 9 -5.45 6.80 20.03
C ASN A 9 -5.98 5.65 19.20
N LEU A 10 -5.48 5.50 17.98
CA LEU A 10 -5.81 4.37 17.09
C LEU A 10 -5.14 3.06 17.49
N GLY A 11 -4.59 3.00 18.70
CA GLY A 11 -3.90 1.81 19.22
C GLY A 11 -2.42 1.73 18.83
N LEU A 12 -1.97 2.49 17.85
CA LEU A 12 -0.58 2.57 17.38
C LEU A 12 -0.21 4.04 17.15
N GLU A 13 0.97 4.45 17.59
CA GLU A 13 1.57 5.73 17.21
C GLU A 13 2.24 5.55 15.84
N PHE A 14 1.45 5.52 14.77
CA PHE A 14 1.93 5.26 13.41
C PHE A 14 3.04 6.22 12.99
N GLY A 15 2.92 7.50 13.30
CA GLY A 15 3.93 8.50 12.97
C GLY A 15 5.28 8.19 13.61
N ARG A 16 5.27 7.76 14.86
CA ARG A 16 6.50 7.41 15.58
C ARG A 16 7.10 6.10 15.10
N ILE A 17 6.26 5.10 14.85
CA ILE A 17 6.71 3.80 14.30
C ILE A 17 7.29 4.00 12.91
N THR A 18 6.59 4.73 12.03
CA THR A 18 7.05 5.05 10.70
C THR A 18 8.36 5.84 10.74
N GLN A 19 8.48 6.80 11.68
CA GLN A 19 9.69 7.58 11.84
C GLN A 19 10.87 6.71 12.26
N LEU A 20 10.68 5.84 13.26
CA LEU A 20 11.71 4.89 13.68
C LEU A 20 12.15 3.99 12.53
N PHE A 21 11.20 3.57 11.71
CA PHE A 21 11.46 2.77 10.52
C PHE A 21 12.26 3.58 9.48
N LEU A 22 11.84 4.79 9.14
CA LEU A 22 12.50 5.63 8.14
C LEU A 22 13.91 6.08 8.59
N ASP A 23 14.10 6.34 9.88
CA ASP A 23 15.41 6.73 10.43
C ASP A 23 16.43 5.56 10.41
N ASN A 24 15.97 4.32 10.30
CA ASN A 24 16.81 3.12 10.31
C ASN A 24 16.63 2.25 9.06
N ILE A 25 16.15 2.82 7.97
CA ILE A 25 15.75 2.04 6.78
C ILE A 25 16.87 1.22 6.18
N ASP A 26 18.12 1.69 6.26
CA ASP A 26 19.30 0.98 5.74
C ASP A 26 19.69 -0.24 6.57
N ASP A 27 19.32 -0.24 7.85
CA ASP A 27 19.61 -1.34 8.78
C ASP A 27 18.50 -2.40 8.79
N TRP A 28 17.36 -2.11 8.13
CA TRP A 28 16.26 -3.05 8.07
C TRP A 28 16.46 -4.06 6.94
N PRO A 29 16.27 -5.35 7.23
CA PRO A 29 16.28 -6.35 6.17
C PRO A 29 15.14 -6.10 5.20
N THR A 30 15.38 -6.33 3.91
CA THR A 30 14.32 -6.29 2.90
C THR A 30 13.18 -7.22 3.33
N PRO A 31 11.95 -6.70 3.50
CA PRO A 31 10.82 -7.54 3.90
C PRO A 31 10.56 -8.62 2.87
N LYS A 32 10.32 -9.85 3.31
CA LYS A 32 10.01 -11.00 2.46
C LYS A 32 8.67 -11.59 2.84
N GLY A 33 7.90 -11.99 1.83
CA GLY A 33 6.70 -12.79 1.98
C GLY A 33 6.99 -14.26 1.74
N TYR A 34 6.22 -15.13 2.38
CA TYR A 34 6.29 -16.57 2.16
C TYR A 34 4.90 -17.17 2.09
N LEU A 35 4.68 -18.04 1.12
CA LEU A 35 3.58 -18.99 1.14
C LEU A 35 4.12 -20.31 1.72
N LYS A 36 3.48 -20.83 2.78
CA LYS A 36 3.95 -22.00 3.48
C LYS A 36 2.83 -23.01 3.68
N ALA A 37 3.15 -24.29 3.55
CA ALA A 37 2.28 -25.37 3.93
C ALA A 37 2.82 -26.11 5.15
N PHE A 38 1.93 -26.43 6.07
CA PHE A 38 2.26 -27.14 7.30
C PHE A 38 1.37 -28.39 7.43
N ASN A 39 1.94 -29.47 7.94
CA ASN A 39 1.16 -30.61 8.37
C ASN A 39 0.36 -30.22 9.64
N PRO A 40 -0.98 -30.24 9.61
CA PRO A 40 -1.79 -29.78 10.72
C PRO A 40 -1.71 -30.70 11.96
N LEU A 41 -1.24 -31.94 11.82
CA LEU A 41 -1.12 -32.90 12.91
C LEU A 41 0.23 -32.80 13.61
N THR A 42 1.32 -32.55 12.86
CA THR A 42 2.68 -32.52 13.41
C THR A 42 3.20 -31.07 13.60
N GLY A 43 2.63 -30.09 12.87
CA GLY A 43 3.12 -28.72 12.82
C GLY A 43 4.40 -28.56 11.99
N GLU A 44 4.84 -29.61 11.32
CA GLU A 44 6.04 -29.56 10.46
C GLU A 44 5.76 -28.84 9.16
N GLU A 45 6.71 -28.03 8.69
CA GLU A 45 6.66 -27.36 7.41
C GLU A 45 6.85 -28.40 6.30
N SER A 46 5.86 -28.50 5.39
CA SER A 46 5.93 -29.39 4.23
C SER A 46 6.70 -28.74 3.08
N TRP A 47 6.41 -27.47 2.82
CA TRP A 47 7.13 -26.66 1.83
C TRP A 47 6.96 -25.18 2.12
N SER A 48 7.88 -24.37 1.54
CA SER A 48 7.89 -22.92 1.65
C SER A 48 8.35 -22.30 0.33
N ILE A 49 7.62 -21.29 -0.14
CA ILE A 49 7.96 -20.53 -1.34
C ILE A 49 8.11 -19.07 -0.95
N GLU A 50 9.19 -18.43 -1.36
CA GLU A 50 9.35 -16.99 -1.23
C GLU A 50 8.43 -16.29 -2.25
N ILE A 51 7.59 -15.39 -1.76
CA ILE A 51 6.70 -14.54 -2.55
C ILE A 51 7.35 -13.17 -2.69
N PRO A 52 7.27 -12.53 -3.87
CA PRO A 52 8.02 -11.29 -4.14
C PRO A 52 7.70 -10.10 -3.23
N HIS A 53 6.63 -10.13 -2.46
CA HIS A 53 6.22 -9.05 -1.58
C HIS A 53 5.74 -9.59 -0.25
N TYR A 54 5.90 -8.82 0.84
CA TYR A 54 5.47 -9.25 2.18
C TYR A 54 3.95 -9.09 2.39
N TRP A 55 3.27 -8.29 1.57
CA TRP A 55 1.82 -8.06 1.63
C TRP A 55 1.14 -8.74 0.45
N ASN A 56 0.54 -9.90 0.70
CA ASN A 56 -0.06 -10.74 -0.32
C ASN A 56 -1.50 -11.11 0.03
N GLY A 57 -2.26 -11.55 -0.97
CA GLY A 57 -3.64 -11.99 -0.81
C GLY A 57 -3.77 -13.28 -0.03
N GLY A 58 -5.01 -13.58 0.37
CA GLY A 58 -5.34 -14.86 0.97
C GLY A 58 -5.26 -16.00 -0.04
N VAL A 59 -5.43 -17.22 0.45
CA VAL A 59 -5.30 -18.46 -0.34
C VAL A 59 -6.60 -19.24 -0.38
N VAL A 60 -6.77 -20.06 -1.44
CA VAL A 60 -7.75 -21.15 -1.48
C VAL A 60 -7.06 -22.42 -1.95
N ALA A 61 -7.28 -23.53 -1.23
CA ALA A 61 -6.87 -24.86 -1.65
C ALA A 61 -8.08 -25.62 -2.20
N THR A 62 -7.86 -26.41 -3.26
CA THR A 62 -8.88 -27.23 -3.91
C THR A 62 -8.66 -28.71 -3.64
N GLU A 63 -9.72 -29.51 -3.66
CA GLU A 63 -9.63 -30.96 -3.57
C GLU A 63 -8.78 -31.55 -4.71
N GLY A 64 -8.82 -30.92 -5.89
CA GLY A 64 -8.03 -31.29 -7.07
C GLY A 64 -6.54 -31.04 -6.95
N GLY A 65 -6.03 -30.59 -5.80
CA GLY A 65 -4.59 -30.49 -5.55
C GLY A 65 -3.97 -29.14 -5.91
N LEU A 66 -4.74 -28.08 -6.08
CA LEU A 66 -4.23 -26.75 -6.39
C LEU A 66 -4.38 -25.81 -5.19
N VAL A 67 -3.40 -24.92 -5.02
CA VAL A 67 -3.45 -23.78 -4.13
C VAL A 67 -3.37 -22.51 -4.97
N PHE A 68 -4.35 -21.62 -4.83
CA PHE A 68 -4.36 -20.33 -5.54
C PHE A 68 -4.07 -19.20 -4.59
N GLN A 69 -3.26 -18.23 -5.05
CA GLN A 69 -2.98 -16.99 -4.36
C GLN A 69 -2.82 -15.83 -5.34
N GLY A 70 -3.36 -14.67 -4.97
CA GLY A 70 -3.01 -13.41 -5.61
C GLY A 70 -1.96 -12.66 -4.79
N ASP A 71 -1.09 -11.89 -5.45
CA ASP A 71 -0.04 -11.11 -4.79
C ASP A 71 -0.16 -9.60 -5.02
N ALA A 72 0.68 -8.85 -4.33
CA ALA A 72 0.73 -7.40 -4.45
C ALA A 72 1.27 -6.92 -5.80
N LEU A 73 2.04 -7.74 -6.51
CA LEU A 73 2.59 -7.42 -7.83
C LEU A 73 1.57 -7.63 -8.96
N GLY A 74 0.38 -8.17 -8.63
CA GLY A 74 -0.70 -8.42 -9.58
C GLY A 74 -0.63 -9.80 -10.23
N MET A 75 0.16 -10.73 -9.68
CA MET A 75 0.24 -12.09 -10.18
C MET A 75 -0.75 -12.99 -9.45
N PHE A 76 -1.65 -13.62 -10.19
CA PHE A 76 -2.54 -14.67 -9.71
C PHE A 76 -1.96 -16.02 -10.07
N THR A 77 -1.60 -16.82 -9.09
CA THR A 77 -0.77 -18.01 -9.27
C THR A 77 -1.47 -19.25 -8.72
N ALA A 78 -1.36 -20.36 -9.44
CA ALA A 78 -1.73 -21.70 -8.99
C ALA A 78 -0.47 -22.51 -8.70
N TYR A 79 -0.45 -23.13 -7.53
CA TYR A 79 0.62 -23.99 -7.05
C TYR A 79 0.10 -25.42 -6.84
N ASP A 80 0.98 -26.39 -6.98
CA ASP A 80 0.72 -27.76 -6.52
C ASP A 80 0.66 -27.78 -4.98
N LYS A 81 -0.38 -28.40 -4.40
CA LYS A 81 -0.59 -28.39 -2.95
C LYS A 81 0.44 -29.21 -2.16
N ASP A 82 1.05 -30.21 -2.79
CA ASP A 82 1.95 -31.16 -2.12
C ASP A 82 3.41 -30.72 -2.19
N SER A 83 3.80 -30.05 -3.27
CA SER A 83 5.18 -29.61 -3.52
C SER A 83 5.40 -28.10 -3.42
N GLY A 84 4.34 -27.30 -3.62
CA GLY A 84 4.45 -25.86 -3.78
C GLY A 84 4.95 -25.41 -5.15
N GLU A 85 5.10 -26.34 -6.12
CA GLU A 85 5.52 -26.00 -7.48
C GLU A 85 4.51 -25.07 -8.15
N GLN A 86 5.00 -24.00 -8.81
CA GLN A 86 4.15 -23.12 -9.60
C GLN A 86 3.72 -23.80 -10.87
N LEU A 87 2.42 -24.02 -11.03
CA LEU A 87 1.83 -24.70 -12.19
C LEU A 87 1.27 -23.73 -13.23
N TRP A 88 0.77 -22.59 -12.79
CA TRP A 88 0.17 -21.59 -13.66
C TRP A 88 0.25 -20.20 -13.03
N GLN A 89 0.30 -19.17 -13.88
CA GLN A 89 0.31 -17.78 -13.42
C GLN A 89 -0.39 -16.88 -14.45
N PHE A 90 -1.08 -15.87 -13.94
CA PHE A 90 -1.77 -14.87 -14.73
C PHE A 90 -1.52 -13.46 -14.17
N ASN A 91 -1.12 -12.51 -15.03
CA ASN A 91 -0.92 -11.13 -14.61
C ASN A 91 -2.24 -10.35 -14.72
N THR A 92 -2.75 -9.89 -13.58
CA THR A 92 -3.96 -9.06 -13.49
C THR A 92 -3.64 -7.57 -13.57
N TYR A 93 -2.35 -7.19 -13.53
CA TYR A 93 -1.86 -5.80 -13.48
C TYR A 93 -2.43 -4.98 -12.30
N THR A 94 -3.02 -5.64 -11.32
CA THR A 94 -3.64 -5.00 -10.17
C THR A 94 -3.33 -5.82 -8.94
N SER A 95 -2.83 -5.20 -7.89
CA SER A 95 -2.53 -5.87 -6.62
C SER A 95 -3.76 -6.58 -6.08
N MET A 96 -3.58 -7.74 -5.44
CA MET A 96 -4.65 -8.55 -4.88
C MET A 96 -4.39 -8.78 -3.40
N LEU A 97 -5.37 -8.40 -2.55
CA LEU A 97 -5.36 -8.68 -1.11
C LEU A 97 -6.48 -9.65 -0.70
N ALA A 98 -7.52 -9.78 -1.54
CA ALA A 98 -8.62 -10.69 -1.29
C ALA A 98 -8.19 -12.15 -1.45
N PRO A 99 -8.73 -13.09 -0.67
CA PRO A 99 -8.62 -14.51 -0.97
C PRO A 99 -9.45 -14.86 -2.22
N PRO A 100 -8.98 -15.79 -3.06
CA PRO A 100 -9.79 -16.35 -4.12
C PRO A 100 -10.87 -17.29 -3.56
N ILE A 101 -11.90 -17.53 -4.35
CA ILE A 101 -12.93 -18.54 -4.07
C ILE A 101 -13.02 -19.52 -5.25
N THR A 102 -13.48 -20.74 -4.98
CA THR A 102 -13.77 -21.74 -6.02
C THR A 102 -15.19 -22.26 -5.88
N TYR A 103 -15.86 -22.54 -7.01
CA TYR A 103 -17.21 -23.03 -7.04
C TYR A 103 -17.47 -23.83 -8.34
N MET A 104 -18.57 -24.57 -8.37
CA MET A 104 -18.99 -25.39 -9.51
C MET A 104 -20.30 -24.85 -10.09
N ILE A 105 -20.39 -24.76 -11.41
CA ILE A 105 -21.64 -24.53 -12.15
C ILE A 105 -21.70 -25.58 -13.26
N ASP A 106 -22.76 -26.36 -13.31
CA ASP A 106 -23.00 -27.40 -14.34
C ASP A 106 -21.80 -28.35 -14.54
N GLY A 107 -21.14 -28.73 -13.46
CA GLY A 107 -19.98 -29.61 -13.49
C GLY A 107 -18.66 -28.94 -13.93
N ILE A 108 -18.67 -27.63 -14.17
CA ILE A 108 -17.47 -26.87 -14.54
C ILE A 108 -16.99 -26.12 -13.29
N GLN A 109 -15.70 -26.28 -12.97
CA GLN A 109 -15.07 -25.52 -11.88
C GLN A 109 -14.69 -24.13 -12.35
N TYR A 110 -15.00 -23.15 -11.50
CA TYR A 110 -14.58 -21.75 -11.62
C TYR A 110 -13.73 -21.36 -10.42
N VAL A 111 -12.78 -20.47 -10.66
CA VAL A 111 -12.01 -19.78 -9.62
C VAL A 111 -12.19 -18.29 -9.81
N SER A 112 -12.55 -17.59 -8.75
CA SER A 112 -12.78 -16.15 -8.80
C SER A 112 -11.93 -15.41 -7.79
N ILE A 113 -11.48 -14.23 -8.16
CA ILE A 113 -10.70 -13.35 -7.29
C ILE A 113 -11.09 -11.89 -7.50
N LEU A 114 -11.18 -11.15 -6.40
CA LEU A 114 -11.30 -9.69 -6.43
C LEU A 114 -9.90 -9.08 -6.52
N THR A 115 -9.66 -8.27 -7.55
CA THR A 115 -8.43 -7.48 -7.69
C THR A 115 -8.63 -6.08 -7.15
N GLY A 116 -7.54 -5.43 -6.75
CA GLY A 116 -7.51 -4.11 -6.14
C GLY A 116 -7.15 -4.17 -4.66
N THR A 117 -6.42 -3.17 -4.20
CA THR A 117 -6.01 -3.03 -2.79
C THR A 117 -7.04 -2.23 -1.99
N GLY A 118 -8.08 -1.69 -2.63
CA GLY A 118 -8.94 -0.71 -1.99
C GLY A 118 -8.11 0.49 -1.52
N GLY A 119 -8.29 0.89 -0.27
CA GLY A 119 -7.43 1.86 0.43
C GLY A 119 -6.22 1.25 1.13
N GLY A 120 -5.97 -0.05 0.95
CA GLY A 120 -4.99 -0.82 1.74
C GLY A 120 -3.52 -0.62 1.38
N ASP A 121 -3.16 0.42 0.61
CA ASP A 121 -1.78 0.68 0.19
C ASP A 121 -0.88 1.28 1.30
N LEU A 122 -1.31 1.23 2.56
CA LEU A 122 -0.62 1.83 3.70
C LEU A 122 0.86 1.41 3.78
N PHE A 123 1.16 0.16 3.47
CA PHE A 123 2.50 -0.42 3.57
C PHE A 123 3.17 -0.71 2.22
N SER A 124 2.58 -0.27 1.12
CA SER A 124 3.09 -0.55 -0.23
C SER A 124 3.91 0.60 -0.83
N GLY A 125 4.44 1.48 0.01
CA GLY A 125 5.19 2.66 -0.42
C GLY A 125 6.65 2.39 -0.76
N GLU A 126 7.26 3.28 -1.56
CA GLU A 126 8.65 3.20 -2.00
C GLU A 126 9.72 3.05 -0.91
N PRO A 127 9.56 3.57 0.33
CA PRO A 127 10.62 3.36 1.32
C PRO A 127 10.81 1.91 1.72
N LEU A 128 9.77 1.07 1.55
CA LEU A 128 9.79 -0.30 2.04
C LEU A 128 10.38 -1.28 1.03
N ASP A 129 10.15 -1.05 -0.25
CA ASP A 129 10.75 -1.88 -1.31
C ASP A 129 10.81 -1.12 -2.65
N PRO A 130 11.95 -0.51 -2.99
CA PRO A 130 12.12 0.18 -4.27
C PRO A 130 12.15 -0.78 -5.47
N VAL A 131 12.37 -2.07 -5.25
CA VAL A 131 12.54 -3.08 -6.31
C VAL A 131 11.23 -3.79 -6.62
N GLN A 132 10.44 -4.11 -5.60
CA GLN A 132 9.20 -4.89 -5.71
C GLN A 132 7.96 -4.01 -5.53
N LYS A 133 7.76 -3.08 -6.45
CA LYS A 133 6.63 -2.15 -6.39
C LYS A 133 5.30 -2.88 -6.61
N PRO A 134 4.33 -2.72 -5.70
CA PRO A 134 2.97 -3.20 -5.94
C PRO A 134 2.41 -2.74 -7.28
N ALA A 135 1.59 -3.57 -7.92
CA ALA A 135 0.99 -3.25 -9.21
C ALA A 135 0.15 -1.96 -9.16
N SER A 136 -0.49 -1.66 -8.03
CA SER A 136 -1.24 -0.42 -7.79
C SER A 136 -0.41 0.86 -7.89
N LEU A 137 0.91 0.77 -7.77
CA LEU A 137 1.82 1.90 -7.97
C LEU A 137 2.16 2.13 -9.45
N ASN A 138 2.09 1.11 -10.29
CA ASN A 138 2.43 1.17 -11.71
C ASN A 138 1.19 1.33 -12.59
N TYR A 139 0.08 0.69 -12.19
CA TYR A 139 -1.17 0.66 -12.94
C TYR A 139 -2.30 1.29 -12.12
N ASN A 140 -3.42 1.57 -12.77
CA ASN A 140 -4.61 1.99 -12.05
C ASN A 140 -5.09 0.86 -11.13
N ASN A 141 -5.33 1.20 -9.87
CA ASN A 141 -5.88 0.27 -8.87
C ASN A 141 -7.39 0.09 -9.09
N SER A 142 -7.74 -0.56 -10.21
CA SER A 142 -9.14 -0.78 -10.58
C SER A 142 -9.63 -2.09 -9.98
N GLY A 143 -10.58 -2.00 -9.05
CA GLY A 143 -11.24 -3.19 -8.49
C GLY A 143 -12.02 -3.93 -9.57
N ARG A 144 -11.75 -5.22 -9.74
CA ARG A 144 -12.44 -6.11 -10.68
C ARG A 144 -12.67 -7.48 -10.04
N LEU A 145 -13.78 -8.10 -10.39
CA LEU A 145 -13.99 -9.53 -10.17
C LEU A 145 -13.51 -10.28 -11.41
N LEU A 146 -12.45 -11.05 -11.29
CA LEU A 146 -11.97 -11.94 -12.35
C LEU A 146 -12.46 -13.35 -12.08
N VAL A 147 -12.93 -14.00 -13.12
CA VAL A 147 -13.46 -15.37 -13.08
C VAL A 147 -12.71 -16.22 -14.10
N PHE A 148 -12.08 -17.26 -13.62
CA PHE A 148 -11.31 -18.20 -14.43
C PHE A 148 -11.99 -19.55 -14.51
N LYS A 149 -11.89 -20.20 -15.66
CA LYS A 149 -12.23 -21.61 -15.86
C LYS A 149 -11.14 -22.29 -16.68
N LEU A 150 -11.01 -23.59 -16.56
CA LEU A 150 -10.08 -24.37 -17.36
C LEU A 150 -10.41 -24.16 -18.85
N ASN A 151 -9.39 -23.98 -19.68
CA ASN A 151 -9.50 -23.72 -21.12
C ASN A 151 -10.30 -22.43 -21.46
N GLY A 152 -10.37 -21.46 -20.56
CA GLY A 152 -10.89 -20.13 -20.87
C GLY A 152 -9.98 -19.42 -21.90
N THR A 153 -10.59 -18.70 -22.84
CA THR A 153 -9.88 -18.08 -23.98
C THR A 153 -10.09 -16.57 -24.07
N GLU A 154 -10.80 -15.98 -23.12
CA GLU A 154 -11.02 -14.53 -23.09
C GLU A 154 -9.72 -13.78 -22.89
N GLU A 155 -9.51 -12.74 -23.69
CA GLU A 155 -8.37 -11.85 -23.55
C GLU A 155 -8.59 -10.86 -22.42
N TYR A 156 -7.56 -10.67 -21.61
CA TYR A 156 -7.57 -9.67 -20.55
C TYR A 156 -6.92 -8.38 -21.06
N PRO A 157 -7.68 -7.27 -21.17
CA PRO A 157 -7.12 -6.04 -21.69
C PRO A 157 -6.05 -5.48 -20.72
N GLN A 158 -4.88 -5.16 -21.27
CA GLN A 158 -3.83 -4.52 -20.49
C GLN A 158 -4.31 -3.14 -20.03
N PRO A 159 -4.18 -2.81 -18.74
CA PRO A 159 -4.50 -1.50 -18.23
C PRO A 159 -3.45 -0.48 -18.69
N ASN A 160 -3.86 0.76 -18.79
CA ASN A 160 -2.93 1.86 -19.00
C ASN A 160 -2.00 2.01 -17.78
N LEU A 161 -0.75 2.36 -18.05
CA LEU A 161 0.16 2.80 -16.99
C LEU A 161 -0.44 4.03 -16.29
N ARG A 162 -0.28 4.07 -14.99
CA ARG A 162 -0.71 5.21 -14.19
C ARG A 162 0.27 6.36 -14.38
N ILE A 163 -0.11 7.34 -15.18
CA ILE A 163 0.63 8.58 -15.31
C ILE A 163 0.35 9.43 -14.07
N ARG A 164 1.41 9.88 -13.41
CA ARG A 164 1.33 10.75 -12.24
C ARG A 164 2.02 12.06 -12.59
N ASP A 165 1.25 13.00 -13.13
CA ASP A 165 1.71 14.37 -13.28
C ASP A 165 1.59 15.04 -11.91
N ILE A 166 2.71 15.13 -11.20
CA ILE A 166 2.77 15.81 -9.91
C ILE A 166 2.85 17.31 -10.19
N PRO A 167 1.84 18.10 -9.78
CA PRO A 167 1.84 19.53 -10.01
C PRO A 167 2.96 20.19 -9.20
N GLU A 168 3.56 21.24 -9.74
CA GLU A 168 4.53 22.05 -9.01
C GLU A 168 3.88 22.62 -7.75
N GLN A 169 4.53 22.40 -6.61
CA GLN A 169 4.09 22.87 -5.31
C GLN A 169 5.06 23.93 -4.82
N LEU A 170 4.53 25.05 -4.38
CA LEU A 170 5.39 26.11 -3.82
C LEU A 170 5.64 25.85 -2.33
N LEU A 171 6.83 25.36 -2.01
CA LEU A 171 7.37 25.35 -0.66
C LEU A 171 8.16 26.62 -0.42
N THR A 172 7.62 27.52 0.38
CA THR A 172 8.32 28.75 0.76
C THR A 172 8.80 28.64 2.21
N ASN A 173 10.13 28.65 2.40
CA ASN A 173 10.79 28.85 3.70
C ASN A 173 10.34 27.92 4.84
N VAL A 174 10.12 26.62 4.57
CA VAL A 174 9.80 25.63 5.59
C VAL A 174 11.10 25.10 6.21
N SER A 175 11.21 25.18 7.55
CA SER A 175 12.37 24.63 8.25
C SER A 175 12.37 23.09 8.23
N ASN A 176 13.56 22.48 8.28
CA ASN A 176 13.68 21.01 8.39
C ASN A 176 12.95 20.48 9.64
N SER A 177 12.95 21.25 10.72
CA SER A 177 12.21 20.90 11.94
C SER A 177 10.71 20.84 11.70
N ASP A 178 10.14 21.77 10.94
CA ASP A 178 8.70 21.82 10.67
C ASP A 178 8.30 20.76 9.66
N MET A 179 9.17 20.48 8.67
CA MET A 179 8.98 19.34 7.78
C MET A 179 8.91 18.01 8.56
N LYS A 180 9.81 17.82 9.53
CA LYS A 180 9.83 16.62 10.36
C LYS A 180 8.60 16.51 11.26
N LYS A 181 8.14 17.60 11.85
CA LYS A 181 6.89 17.63 12.61
C LYS A 181 5.69 17.29 11.71
N GLY A 182 5.63 17.88 10.52
CA GLY A 182 4.59 17.61 9.53
C GLY A 182 4.57 16.15 9.10
N GLU A 183 5.74 15.52 8.90
CA GLU A 183 5.89 14.10 8.60
C GLU A 183 5.26 13.22 9.69
N ILE A 184 5.59 13.49 10.97
CA ILE A 184 5.05 12.73 12.09
C ILE A 184 3.53 12.87 12.16
N LEU A 185 3.02 14.10 12.09
CA LEU A 185 1.59 14.37 12.12
C LEU A 185 0.84 13.74 10.94
N TYR A 186 1.43 13.81 9.75
CA TYR A 186 0.88 13.14 8.58
C TYR A 186 0.72 11.64 8.80
N HIS A 187 1.75 10.98 9.32
CA HIS A 187 1.71 9.54 9.55
C HIS A 187 0.78 9.16 10.71
N ASP A 188 0.59 10.03 11.69
CA ASP A 188 -0.36 9.80 12.79
C ASP A 188 -1.83 9.89 12.35
N PHE A 189 -2.16 10.82 11.43
CA PHE A 189 -3.55 11.15 11.14
C PHE A 189 -4.00 10.87 9.70
N CYS A 190 -3.10 10.90 8.72
CA CYS A 190 -3.44 10.90 7.30
C CYS A 190 -3.00 9.62 6.57
N ALA A 191 -1.85 9.06 6.96
CA ALA A 191 -1.23 7.94 6.26
C ALA A 191 -2.10 6.68 6.23
N GLY A 192 -2.95 6.45 7.25
CA GLY A 192 -3.86 5.31 7.31
C GLY A 192 -4.81 5.21 6.11
N CYS A 193 -5.12 6.34 5.48
CA CYS A 193 -5.95 6.40 4.28
C CYS A 193 -5.15 6.81 3.03
N HIS A 194 -4.29 7.84 3.16
CA HIS A 194 -3.58 8.44 2.02
C HIS A 194 -2.23 7.78 1.70
N GLY A 195 -1.90 6.69 2.39
CA GLY A 195 -0.66 5.93 2.18
C GLY A 195 0.58 6.56 2.83
N LEU A 196 1.63 5.77 2.98
CA LEU A 196 2.91 6.25 3.48
C LEU A 196 3.50 7.30 2.54
N VAL A 197 4.20 8.27 3.12
CA VAL A 197 4.90 9.33 2.40
C VAL A 197 4.03 10.11 1.41
N ALA A 198 2.74 10.27 1.74
CA ALA A 198 1.71 10.94 0.94
C ALA A 198 1.42 10.29 -0.42
N ARG A 199 1.77 9.01 -0.61
CA ARG A 199 1.59 8.25 -1.84
C ARG A 199 0.51 7.19 -1.68
N SER A 200 -0.57 7.33 -2.42
CA SER A 200 -1.71 6.41 -2.40
C SER A 200 -1.80 5.54 -3.65
N GLY A 201 -2.40 4.35 -3.51
CA GLY A 201 -2.75 3.44 -4.60
C GLY A 201 -3.84 3.95 -5.55
N GLY A 202 -4.53 5.07 -5.21
CA GLY A 202 -5.42 5.80 -6.11
C GLY A 202 -6.91 5.61 -5.90
N VAL A 203 -7.36 4.70 -5.03
CA VAL A 203 -8.76 4.67 -4.58
C VAL A 203 -9.01 5.85 -3.66
N ILE A 204 -8.08 6.09 -2.74
CA ILE A 204 -8.02 7.32 -1.94
C ILE A 204 -6.99 8.23 -2.63
N PRO A 205 -7.23 9.55 -2.70
CA PRO A 205 -6.35 10.45 -3.43
C PRO A 205 -4.89 10.40 -2.98
N ASP A 206 -3.98 10.34 -3.94
CA ASP A 206 -2.57 10.63 -3.73
C ASP A 206 -2.43 12.15 -3.57
N LEU A 207 -2.15 12.60 -2.36
CA LEU A 207 -2.18 14.02 -2.01
C LEU A 207 -1.12 14.85 -2.75
N ARG A 208 -0.08 14.22 -3.29
CA ARG A 208 0.94 14.90 -4.09
C ARG A 208 0.41 15.37 -5.44
N LEU A 209 -0.67 14.73 -5.93
CA LEU A 209 -1.27 15.03 -7.24
C LEU A 209 -2.25 16.20 -7.20
N VAL A 210 -2.50 16.77 -6.03
CA VAL A 210 -3.48 17.83 -5.85
C VAL A 210 -2.80 19.05 -5.24
N ALA A 211 -2.78 20.16 -5.97
CA ALA A 211 -2.32 21.43 -5.45
C ALA A 211 -3.46 22.14 -4.71
N HIS A 212 -3.39 22.18 -3.39
CA HIS A 212 -4.31 22.94 -2.56
C HIS A 212 -3.64 24.23 -2.03
N THR A 213 -4.44 25.30 -1.86
CA THR A 213 -4.03 26.43 -1.03
C THR A 213 -4.09 26.04 0.43
N ASP A 214 -3.39 26.78 1.32
CA ASP A 214 -3.45 26.53 2.76
C ASP A 214 -4.89 26.61 3.28
N ASP A 215 -5.67 27.59 2.83
CA ASP A 215 -7.06 27.76 3.23
C ASP A 215 -7.92 26.56 2.79
N THR A 216 -7.77 26.11 1.56
CA THR A 216 -8.52 24.95 1.05
C THR A 216 -8.16 23.68 1.81
N PHE A 217 -6.87 23.47 2.10
CA PHE A 217 -6.42 22.31 2.86
C PHE A 217 -6.98 22.34 4.30
N GLU A 218 -7.01 23.52 4.93
CA GLU A 218 -7.60 23.74 6.25
C GLU A 218 -9.10 23.41 6.24
N LEU A 219 -9.88 23.93 5.28
CA LEU A 219 -11.30 23.63 5.13
C LEU A 219 -11.58 22.12 4.98
N ILE A 220 -10.73 21.40 4.24
CA ILE A 220 -10.85 19.96 4.10
C ILE A 220 -10.57 19.25 5.42
N VAL A 221 -9.47 19.58 6.08
CA VAL A 221 -8.99 18.84 7.26
C VAL A 221 -9.78 19.21 8.51
N LEU A 222 -10.04 20.50 8.75
CA LEU A 222 -10.71 20.95 9.98
C LEU A 222 -12.23 21.06 9.83
N ASP A 223 -12.71 21.70 8.76
CA ASP A 223 -14.15 21.93 8.61
C ASP A 223 -14.84 20.74 7.96
N GLY A 224 -14.08 19.77 7.39
CA GLY A 224 -14.62 18.54 6.87
C GLY A 224 -15.53 18.73 5.65
N ILE A 225 -15.22 19.70 4.77
CA ILE A 225 -16.04 19.98 3.57
C ILE A 225 -16.17 18.80 2.61
N LEU A 226 -15.30 17.77 2.74
CA LEU A 226 -15.35 16.53 1.99
C LEU A 226 -15.90 15.34 2.81
N SER A 227 -16.57 15.58 3.94
CA SER A 227 -17.10 14.51 4.80
C SER A 227 -18.11 13.62 4.08
N SER A 228 -18.91 14.17 3.16
CA SER A 228 -19.82 13.40 2.31
C SER A 228 -19.09 12.45 1.34
N ASN A 229 -17.81 12.69 1.07
CA ASN A 229 -16.94 11.89 0.21
C ASN A 229 -16.06 10.92 1.01
N GLY A 230 -16.27 10.84 2.34
CA GLY A 230 -15.54 9.94 3.23
C GLY A 230 -14.30 10.53 3.91
N MET A 231 -13.94 11.80 3.63
CA MET A 231 -12.87 12.50 4.33
C MET A 231 -13.43 13.23 5.55
N SER A 232 -13.33 12.63 6.74
CA SER A 232 -13.86 13.20 7.98
C SER A 232 -13.10 14.46 8.40
N SER A 233 -13.76 15.33 9.20
CA SER A 233 -13.09 16.41 9.93
C SER A 233 -12.15 15.83 10.99
N PHE A 234 -11.01 16.51 11.20
CA PHE A 234 -10.01 16.20 12.21
C PHE A 234 -9.89 17.34 13.26
N SER A 235 -10.84 18.27 13.31
CA SER A 235 -10.81 19.42 14.22
C SER A 235 -10.70 19.04 15.69
N ASP A 236 -11.16 17.83 16.07
CA ASP A 236 -11.07 17.35 17.46
C ASP A 236 -9.66 16.91 17.87
N VAL A 237 -8.78 16.66 16.90
CA VAL A 237 -7.47 16.00 17.15
C VAL A 237 -6.29 16.73 16.50
N VAL A 238 -6.53 17.62 15.55
CA VAL A 238 -5.50 18.39 14.81
C VAL A 238 -5.84 19.88 14.91
N THR A 239 -4.86 20.70 15.28
CA THR A 239 -4.97 22.15 15.31
C THR A 239 -4.71 22.78 13.94
N LYS A 240 -5.03 24.06 13.79
CA LYS A 240 -4.74 24.83 12.58
C LYS A 240 -3.23 24.89 12.27
N GLU A 241 -2.40 25.05 13.28
CA GLU A 241 -0.95 25.07 13.15
C GLU A 241 -0.41 23.71 12.71
N GLU A 242 -0.94 22.62 13.28
CA GLU A 242 -0.59 21.25 12.90
C GLU A 242 -1.06 20.95 11.47
N THR A 243 -2.23 21.41 11.05
CA THR A 243 -2.72 21.30 9.68
C THR A 243 -1.76 21.92 8.68
N LYS A 244 -1.21 23.10 9.00
CA LYS A 244 -0.21 23.76 8.16
C LYS A 244 1.10 22.96 8.06
N LEU A 245 1.55 22.35 9.17
CA LEU A 245 2.73 21.48 9.16
C LEU A 245 2.50 20.24 8.28
N ILE A 246 1.34 19.61 8.39
CA ILE A 246 0.95 18.46 7.54
C ILE A 246 0.95 18.90 6.06
N HIS A 247 0.36 20.04 5.74
CA HIS A 247 0.30 20.53 4.37
C HIS A 247 1.69 20.82 3.78
N ASN A 248 2.59 21.40 4.57
CA ASN A 248 3.97 21.61 4.17
C ASN A 248 4.68 20.28 3.86
N TYR A 249 4.47 19.25 4.69
CA TYR A 249 5.00 17.92 4.43
C TYR A 249 4.47 17.34 3.11
N VAL A 250 3.15 17.37 2.88
CA VAL A 250 2.53 16.88 1.64
C VAL A 250 3.10 17.59 0.41
N ARG A 251 3.24 18.92 0.47
CA ARG A 251 3.88 19.71 -0.60
C ARG A 251 5.32 19.30 -0.84
N GLY A 252 6.11 19.12 0.23
CA GLY A 252 7.49 18.63 0.12
C GLY A 252 7.60 17.26 -0.51
N ARG A 253 6.60 16.40 -0.31
CA ARG A 253 6.54 15.09 -0.98
C ARG A 253 6.17 15.16 -2.46
N ALA A 254 5.54 16.25 -2.89
CA ALA A 254 5.22 16.51 -4.29
C ALA A 254 6.41 17.05 -5.09
N GLU A 255 7.44 17.60 -4.45
CA GLU A 255 8.63 18.12 -5.15
C GLU A 255 9.55 16.99 -5.63
N PRO A 256 9.87 16.92 -6.93
CA PRO A 256 10.66 15.82 -7.49
C PRO A 256 12.14 15.83 -7.10
N VAL A 257 12.68 16.90 -6.52
CA VAL A 257 14.13 17.13 -6.40
C VAL A 257 14.65 17.30 -4.97
N SER A 258 13.83 17.70 -4.01
CA SER A 258 14.35 18.04 -2.68
C SER A 258 14.65 16.85 -1.77
N TYR A 259 14.12 15.69 -2.08
CA TYR A 259 14.30 14.47 -1.27
C TYR A 259 15.50 13.60 -1.67
N THR A 260 16.11 13.83 -2.82
CA THR A 260 17.37 13.14 -3.20
C THR A 260 18.57 13.61 -2.37
N HIS A 261 18.44 14.70 -1.61
CA HIS A 261 19.51 15.20 -0.73
C HIS A 261 19.39 14.76 0.75
N LEU A 262 18.34 14.00 1.09
CA LEU A 262 18.33 13.18 2.31
C LEU A 262 18.86 11.77 2.04
N THR A 263 19.46 11.54 0.88
CA THR A 263 20.32 10.38 0.69
C THR A 263 21.50 10.52 1.63
N LEU A 264 21.54 9.60 2.55
CA LEU A 264 22.59 9.16 3.43
C LEU A 264 23.98 9.52 2.93
N PRO A 265 24.87 9.88 3.83
CA PRO A 265 26.27 10.01 3.49
C PRO A 265 26.76 8.64 3.00
N THR A 266 27.04 8.54 1.71
CA THR A 266 27.79 7.43 1.14
C THR A 266 29.07 7.28 1.98
N LYS A 267 29.15 6.24 2.81
CA LYS A 267 30.41 5.82 3.37
C LYS A 267 31.31 5.43 2.20
N VAL A 268 32.14 6.36 1.78
CA VAL A 268 33.32 6.05 0.99
C VAL A 268 34.25 5.32 1.94
N THR A 269 34.29 4.01 1.84
CA THR A 269 35.38 3.21 2.43
C THR A 269 36.55 3.30 1.46
N VAL A 270 37.62 3.94 1.90
CA VAL A 270 38.95 3.86 1.30
C VAL A 270 39.58 2.53 1.70
#